data_6e0d16772730872d2e96e6054295dae6
#
_entry.id   6e0d16772730872d2e96e6054295dae6
#
_cell.length_a   1.000
_cell.length_b   1.000
_cell.length_c   1.000
_cell.angle_alpha   90.00
_cell.angle_beta   90.00
_cell.angle_gamma   90.00
#
_symmetry.space_group_name_H-M   'P 1'
#
loop_
_entity.id
_entity.type
_entity.pdbx_description
1 polymer ?
#
loop_
_entity_poly.entity_id
_entity_poly.type
_entity_poly.pdbx_seq_one_letter_code
_entity_poly.pdbx_strand_id
1 'polypeptide(L)'
;MLKPLPSEGFSWVGYIPEKAIPFVEFLIDEHNFTLKIVSQRQTKHGDFRQLPSGKFQITVNNNLNKHQFLLTLVHEIAHHVTHQKFGRVQPHGQEWKTVFQHLMLPFLRPDIYPKEILSLLAKYLQNAKASTDSDVNLSLALKGNVAEAGKYFIFEVAYGSVFSFKDILYKKGNKRRTRYECLNMKNQKVYLFNQNVEV
;
A
#
# COMPACT_ATOMS: atom_id res chain seq x y z
N MET A 1 -10.82 -25.09 23.10
CA MET A 1 -9.94 -24.24 23.96
C MET A 1 -9.59 -23.01 23.18
N LEU A 2 -10.13 -21.85 23.52
CA LEU A 2 -9.75 -20.56 22.94
C LEU A 2 -8.33 -20.23 23.39
N LYS A 3 -7.42 -20.03 22.43
CA LYS A 3 -6.07 -19.52 22.73
C LYS A 3 -6.20 -18.12 23.34
N PRO A 4 -5.40 -17.78 24.37
CA PRO A 4 -5.40 -16.45 24.94
C PRO A 4 -4.99 -15.42 23.89
N LEU A 5 -5.70 -14.29 23.86
CA LEU A 5 -5.33 -13.10 23.06
C LEU A 5 -3.87 -12.72 23.37
N PRO A 6 -3.07 -12.37 22.37
CA PRO A 6 -1.68 -11.96 22.59
C PRO A 6 -1.67 -10.70 23.46
N SER A 7 -0.85 -10.77 24.52
CA SER A 7 -0.56 -9.70 25.47
C SER A 7 -0.16 -8.39 24.79
N GLU A 8 -0.77 -7.30 25.26
CA GLU A 8 -0.33 -5.91 25.22
C GLU A 8 0.65 -5.52 24.08
N GLY A 9 0.12 -5.43 22.87
CA GLY A 9 0.75 -4.80 21.72
C GLY A 9 -0.36 -4.17 20.88
N PHE A 10 -0.17 -2.97 20.41
CA PHE A 10 -1.11 -2.19 19.60
C PHE A 10 -2.00 -3.08 18.73
N SER A 11 -3.29 -3.17 19.08
CA SER A 11 -4.24 -4.02 18.36
C SER A 11 -4.40 -3.52 16.92
N TRP A 12 -4.06 -4.34 15.95
CA TRP A 12 -4.23 -4.06 14.52
C TRP A 12 -5.71 -3.93 14.10
N VAL A 13 -6.64 -4.39 14.92
CA VAL A 13 -8.09 -4.39 14.69
C VAL A 13 -8.62 -2.98 14.36
N GLY A 14 -8.11 -1.94 14.99
CA GLY A 14 -8.49 -0.55 14.71
C GLY A 14 -8.04 -0.02 13.34
N TYR A 15 -7.10 -0.69 12.69
CA TYR A 15 -6.48 -0.25 11.42
C TYR A 15 -7.13 -0.84 10.16
N ILE A 16 -8.12 -1.73 10.31
CA ILE A 16 -8.82 -2.33 9.17
C ILE A 16 -10.34 -2.14 9.28
N PRO A 17 -11.11 -2.33 8.19
CA PRO A 17 -12.55 -2.40 8.26
C PRO A 17 -13.00 -3.55 9.17
N GLU A 18 -14.02 -3.30 9.99
CA GLU A 18 -14.50 -4.28 10.99
C GLU A 18 -14.88 -5.64 10.38
N LYS A 19 -15.56 -5.62 9.23
CA LYS A 19 -15.95 -6.84 8.51
C LYS A 19 -14.78 -7.65 7.91
N ALA A 20 -13.58 -7.08 7.89
CA ALA A 20 -12.36 -7.77 7.46
C ALA A 20 -11.68 -8.53 8.59
N ILE A 21 -12.00 -8.22 9.86
CA ILE A 21 -11.31 -8.78 11.05
C ILE A 21 -11.27 -10.31 11.02
N PRO A 22 -12.39 -11.06 10.88
CA PRO A 22 -12.36 -12.51 10.92
C PRO A 22 -11.47 -13.15 9.85
N PHE A 23 -11.41 -12.52 8.67
CA PHE A 23 -10.56 -13.02 7.58
C PHE A 23 -9.07 -12.77 7.86
N VAL A 24 -8.73 -11.61 8.45
CA VAL A 24 -7.34 -11.31 8.82
C VAL A 24 -6.87 -12.16 9.99
N GLU A 25 -7.73 -12.42 11.00
CA GLU A 25 -7.44 -13.36 12.08
C GLU A 25 -7.12 -14.76 11.54
N PHE A 26 -7.96 -15.26 10.64
CA PHE A 26 -7.71 -16.54 9.96
C PHE A 26 -6.35 -16.56 9.25
N LEU A 27 -5.98 -15.50 8.52
CA LEU A 27 -4.69 -15.43 7.83
C LEU A 27 -3.50 -15.38 8.78
N ILE A 28 -3.64 -14.69 9.93
CA ILE A 28 -2.58 -14.64 10.96
C ILE A 28 -2.36 -16.02 11.59
N ASP A 29 -3.44 -16.71 11.93
CA ASP A 29 -3.39 -18.04 12.54
C ASP A 29 -2.84 -19.10 11.58
N GLU A 30 -3.29 -19.07 10.32
CA GLU A 30 -2.89 -20.05 9.30
C GLU A 30 -1.41 -19.91 8.92
N HIS A 31 -0.88 -18.68 8.83
CA HIS A 31 0.44 -18.45 8.26
C HIS A 31 1.54 -18.13 9.28
N ASN A 32 1.22 -18.04 10.57
CA ASN A 32 2.18 -17.92 11.67
C ASN A 32 3.26 -16.84 11.48
N PHE A 33 2.86 -15.60 11.41
CA PHE A 33 3.77 -14.45 11.37
C PHE A 33 3.46 -13.45 12.50
N THR A 34 4.42 -12.60 12.81
CA THR A 34 4.20 -11.47 13.74
C THR A 34 3.87 -10.21 12.95
N LEU A 35 2.69 -9.62 13.19
CA LEU A 35 2.32 -8.34 12.65
C LEU A 35 2.78 -7.21 13.59
N LYS A 36 3.49 -6.22 13.05
CA LYS A 36 3.86 -4.98 13.75
C LYS A 36 3.40 -3.75 12.99
N ILE A 37 2.77 -2.84 13.71
CA ILE A 37 2.42 -1.52 13.21
C ILE A 37 3.57 -0.59 13.53
N VAL A 38 4.05 0.13 12.54
CA VAL A 38 5.25 0.97 12.65
C VAL A 38 4.96 2.41 12.21
N SER A 39 5.76 3.35 12.66
CA SER A 39 5.69 4.74 12.23
C SER A 39 5.86 4.85 10.71
N GLN A 40 5.26 5.88 10.13
CA GLN A 40 5.30 6.14 8.68
C GLN A 40 6.72 6.08 8.12
N ARG A 41 6.91 5.26 7.09
CA ARG A 41 8.12 5.19 6.25
C ARG A 41 7.85 5.85 4.92
N GLN A 42 8.88 6.50 4.34
CA GLN A 42 8.72 7.25 3.10
C GLN A 42 8.80 6.39 1.82
N THR A 43 9.47 5.25 1.90
CA THR A 43 9.78 4.42 0.72
C THR A 43 8.89 3.20 0.55
N LYS A 44 8.11 2.84 1.58
CA LYS A 44 7.25 1.66 1.57
C LYS A 44 6.11 1.78 2.58
N HIS A 45 4.97 1.16 2.27
CA HIS A 45 3.81 1.08 3.15
C HIS A 45 3.86 -0.15 4.07
N GLY A 46 4.34 -1.27 3.57
CA GLY A 46 4.53 -2.54 4.26
C GLY A 46 5.91 -3.13 4.04
N ASP A 47 6.19 -4.24 4.71
CA ASP A 47 7.43 -5.00 4.57
C ASP A 47 7.27 -6.41 5.15
N PHE A 48 7.58 -7.41 4.37
CA PHE A 48 7.72 -8.80 4.80
C PHE A 48 9.20 -9.16 4.93
N ARG A 49 9.56 -9.87 6.00
CA ARG A 49 10.92 -10.38 6.19
C ARG A 49 10.96 -11.63 7.08
N GLN A 50 11.94 -12.47 6.83
CA GLN A 50 12.36 -13.52 7.76
C GLN A 50 13.40 -12.93 8.72
N LEU A 51 13.22 -13.16 10.02
CA LEU A 51 14.16 -12.76 11.07
C LEU A 51 15.29 -13.78 11.20
N PRO A 52 16.44 -13.38 11.79
CA PRO A 52 17.54 -14.33 12.06
C PRO A 52 17.12 -15.55 12.91
N SER A 53 16.07 -15.42 13.72
CA SER A 53 15.46 -16.49 14.49
C SER A 53 14.65 -17.49 13.67
N GLY A 54 14.55 -17.32 12.35
CA GLY A 54 13.70 -18.11 11.45
C GLY A 54 12.21 -17.68 11.47
N LYS A 55 11.79 -16.85 12.41
CA LYS A 55 10.41 -16.33 12.48
C LYS A 55 10.13 -15.32 11.38
N PHE A 56 8.87 -15.24 10.96
CA PHE A 56 8.42 -14.28 9.96
C PHE A 56 7.79 -13.04 10.60
N GLN A 57 8.06 -11.89 10.02
CA GLN A 57 7.52 -10.61 10.47
C GLN A 57 6.96 -9.82 9.30
N ILE A 58 5.76 -9.28 9.49
CA ILE A 58 5.14 -8.30 8.60
C ILE A 58 5.04 -6.98 9.35
N THR A 59 5.41 -5.88 8.70
CA THR A 59 5.25 -4.54 9.25
C THR A 59 4.40 -3.69 8.32
N VAL A 60 3.47 -2.89 8.88
CA VAL A 60 2.62 -1.97 8.11
C VAL A 60 2.66 -0.59 8.77
N ASN A 61 2.69 0.47 7.98
CA ASN A 61 2.71 1.85 8.46
C ASN A 61 1.38 2.23 9.14
N ASN A 62 1.46 2.99 10.23
CA ASN A 62 0.30 3.41 11.04
C ASN A 62 -0.51 4.57 10.46
N ASN A 63 0.01 5.27 9.44
CA ASN A 63 -0.64 6.43 8.82
C ASN A 63 -1.56 6.09 7.65
N LEU A 64 -1.73 4.83 7.33
CA LEU A 64 -2.63 4.38 6.27
C LEU A 64 -4.07 4.38 6.77
N ASN A 65 -5.03 4.77 5.91
CA ASN A 65 -6.43 4.55 6.23
C ASN A 65 -6.77 3.05 6.21
N LYS A 66 -7.93 2.67 6.73
CA LYS A 66 -8.33 1.27 6.92
C LYS A 66 -8.25 0.43 5.65
N HIS A 67 -8.65 0.98 4.50
CA HIS A 67 -8.65 0.27 3.23
C HIS A 67 -7.24 0.10 2.66
N GLN A 68 -6.41 1.15 2.76
CA GLN A 68 -5.00 1.09 2.37
C GLN A 68 -4.22 0.13 3.27
N PHE A 69 -4.49 0.17 4.58
CA PHE A 69 -3.83 -0.72 5.54
C PHE A 69 -4.15 -2.18 5.24
N LEU A 70 -5.43 -2.52 5.06
CA LEU A 70 -5.86 -3.88 4.73
C LEU A 70 -5.21 -4.38 3.42
N LEU A 71 -5.25 -3.57 2.36
CA LEU A 71 -4.64 -3.93 1.08
C LEU A 71 -3.13 -4.16 1.20
N THR A 72 -2.43 -3.29 1.95
CA THR A 72 -0.99 -3.42 2.22
C THR A 72 -0.71 -4.68 3.04
N LEU A 73 -1.49 -4.93 4.09
CA LEU A 73 -1.32 -6.12 4.92
C LEU A 73 -1.44 -7.41 4.10
N VAL A 74 -2.49 -7.54 3.29
CA VAL A 74 -2.68 -8.73 2.44
C VAL A 74 -1.58 -8.85 1.37
N HIS A 75 -1.06 -7.73 0.85
CA HIS A 75 0.10 -7.70 -0.04
C HIS A 75 1.34 -8.33 0.62
N GLU A 76 1.64 -7.96 1.87
CA GLU A 76 2.78 -8.51 2.61
C GLU A 76 2.55 -9.97 3.03
N ILE A 77 1.31 -10.34 3.37
CA ILE A 77 0.95 -11.75 3.60
C ILE A 77 1.17 -12.56 2.31
N ALA A 78 0.85 -12.01 1.14
CA ALA A 78 1.09 -12.69 -0.13
C ALA A 78 2.59 -12.95 -0.38
N HIS A 79 3.47 -12.02 0.00
CA HIS A 79 4.92 -12.27 -0.04
C HIS A 79 5.32 -13.43 0.88
N HIS A 80 4.78 -13.47 2.09
CA HIS A 80 5.05 -14.53 3.04
C HIS A 80 4.57 -15.90 2.54
N VAL A 81 3.31 -16.00 2.10
CA VAL A 81 2.75 -17.25 1.57
C VAL A 81 3.48 -17.72 0.31
N THR A 82 3.85 -16.79 -0.57
CA THR A 82 4.64 -17.10 -1.75
C THR A 82 6.01 -17.67 -1.37
N HIS A 83 6.67 -17.04 -0.41
CA HIS A 83 7.96 -17.52 0.10
C HIS A 83 7.85 -18.93 0.72
N GLN A 84 6.79 -19.20 1.49
CA GLN A 84 6.55 -20.53 2.08
C GLN A 84 6.30 -21.61 1.01
N LYS A 85 5.52 -21.29 -0.04
CA LYS A 85 5.12 -22.26 -1.07
C LYS A 85 6.20 -22.53 -2.12
N PHE A 86 6.91 -21.48 -2.54
CA PHE A 86 7.79 -21.54 -3.71
C PHE A 86 9.25 -21.20 -3.39
N GLY A 87 9.55 -20.85 -2.13
CA GLY A 87 10.88 -20.40 -1.76
C GLY A 87 11.21 -19.03 -2.36
N ARG A 88 12.45 -18.87 -2.81
CA ARG A 88 12.94 -17.59 -3.38
C ARG A 88 12.57 -17.49 -4.85
N VAL A 89 11.51 -16.75 -5.15
CA VAL A 89 11.05 -16.44 -6.52
C VAL A 89 11.16 -14.95 -6.81
N GLN A 90 10.88 -14.55 -8.06
CA GLN A 90 10.88 -13.15 -8.45
C GLN A 90 9.83 -12.36 -7.65
N PRO A 91 10.20 -11.30 -6.93
CA PRO A 91 9.25 -10.44 -6.24
C PRO A 91 8.18 -9.90 -7.22
N HIS A 92 6.91 -10.01 -6.84
CA HIS A 92 5.74 -9.63 -7.66
C HIS A 92 5.67 -10.35 -9.02
N GLY A 93 6.32 -11.52 -9.14
CA GLY A 93 6.20 -12.45 -10.27
C GLY A 93 4.83 -13.14 -10.33
N GLN A 94 4.68 -14.09 -11.23
CA GLN A 94 3.38 -14.78 -11.44
C GLN A 94 2.91 -15.51 -10.21
N GLU A 95 3.81 -16.17 -9.48
CA GLU A 95 3.51 -16.91 -8.25
C GLU A 95 2.92 -15.98 -7.19
N TRP A 96 3.57 -14.84 -6.95
CA TRP A 96 3.08 -13.84 -6.00
C TRP A 96 1.73 -13.26 -6.43
N LYS A 97 1.54 -12.93 -7.72
CA LYS A 97 0.27 -12.40 -8.24
C LYS A 97 -0.87 -13.37 -8.01
N THR A 98 -0.67 -14.66 -8.29
CA THR A 98 -1.66 -15.69 -8.08
C THR A 98 -2.03 -15.83 -6.61
N VAL A 99 -1.04 -15.85 -5.72
CA VAL A 99 -1.26 -15.90 -4.27
C VAL A 99 -2.00 -14.66 -3.79
N PHE A 100 -1.56 -13.47 -4.21
CA PHE A 100 -2.19 -12.21 -3.81
C PHE A 100 -3.64 -12.09 -4.27
N GLN A 101 -3.93 -12.48 -5.51
CA GLN A 101 -5.31 -12.54 -6.03
C GLN A 101 -6.17 -13.46 -5.16
N HIS A 102 -5.68 -14.66 -4.87
CA HIS A 102 -6.42 -15.65 -4.06
C HIS A 102 -6.69 -15.14 -2.64
N LEU A 103 -5.68 -14.57 -1.98
CA LEU A 103 -5.82 -14.02 -0.62
C LEU A 103 -6.76 -12.81 -0.57
N MET A 104 -6.89 -12.06 -1.66
CA MET A 104 -7.78 -10.90 -1.73
C MET A 104 -9.25 -11.26 -1.94
N LEU A 105 -9.59 -12.46 -2.45
CA LEU A 105 -10.98 -12.84 -2.77
C LEU A 105 -11.98 -12.63 -1.62
N PRO A 106 -11.69 -13.06 -0.36
CA PRO A 106 -12.62 -12.88 0.75
C PRO A 106 -12.90 -11.41 1.09
N PHE A 107 -12.00 -10.50 0.70
CA PHE A 107 -12.10 -9.07 0.98
C PHE A 107 -12.80 -8.27 -0.12
N LEU A 108 -13.05 -8.85 -1.29
CA LEU A 108 -13.74 -8.17 -2.41
C LEU A 108 -15.25 -8.11 -2.17
N ARG A 109 -15.65 -7.38 -1.14
CA ARG A 109 -17.03 -7.27 -0.66
C ARG A 109 -17.41 -5.82 -0.42
N PRO A 110 -18.69 -5.43 -0.67
CA PRO A 110 -19.14 -4.05 -0.48
C PRO A 110 -19.20 -3.62 1.00
N ASP A 111 -19.21 -4.56 1.95
CA ASP A 111 -19.14 -4.30 3.38
C ASP A 111 -17.71 -4.15 3.92
N ILE A 112 -16.70 -4.39 3.06
CA ILE A 112 -15.27 -4.20 3.38
C ILE A 112 -14.68 -3.03 2.58
N TYR A 113 -14.92 -2.97 1.27
CA TYR A 113 -14.49 -1.87 0.41
C TYR A 113 -15.68 -1.15 -0.21
N PRO A 114 -15.73 0.20 -0.23
CA PRO A 114 -16.73 0.94 -0.98
C PRO A 114 -16.80 0.52 -2.45
N LYS A 115 -17.98 0.63 -3.05
CA LYS A 115 -18.25 0.16 -4.42
C LYS A 115 -17.29 0.76 -5.45
N GLU A 116 -16.92 2.03 -5.27
CA GLU A 116 -15.99 2.76 -6.13
C GLU A 116 -14.59 2.16 -6.08
N ILE A 117 -14.16 1.70 -4.90
CA ILE A 117 -12.85 1.06 -4.72
C ILE A 117 -12.89 -0.37 -5.27
N LEU A 118 -13.98 -1.11 -5.08
CA LEU A 118 -14.09 -2.52 -5.49
C LEU A 118 -13.83 -2.72 -6.99
N SER A 119 -14.41 -1.89 -7.85
CA SER A 119 -14.22 -2.00 -9.31
C SER A 119 -12.77 -1.75 -9.73
N LEU A 120 -12.13 -0.75 -9.11
CA LEU A 120 -10.72 -0.43 -9.35
C LEU A 120 -9.79 -1.49 -8.78
N LEU A 121 -10.11 -2.02 -7.61
CA LEU A 121 -9.35 -3.08 -6.95
C LEU A 121 -9.41 -4.39 -7.75
N ALA A 122 -10.59 -4.79 -8.21
CA ALA A 122 -10.76 -5.97 -9.08
C ALA A 122 -9.94 -5.85 -10.37
N LYS A 123 -9.96 -4.68 -11.02
CA LYS A 123 -9.13 -4.39 -12.20
C LYS A 123 -7.64 -4.44 -11.88
N TYR A 124 -7.21 -3.84 -10.77
CA TYR A 124 -5.82 -3.85 -10.33
C TYR A 124 -5.30 -5.27 -10.08
N LEU A 125 -6.12 -6.11 -9.44
CA LEU A 125 -5.75 -7.49 -9.11
C LEU A 125 -5.53 -8.37 -10.34
N GLN A 126 -6.15 -8.08 -11.49
CA GLN A 126 -5.89 -8.82 -12.73
C GLN A 126 -4.42 -8.80 -13.15
N ASN A 127 -3.69 -7.72 -12.82
CA ASN A 127 -2.25 -7.60 -13.04
C ASN A 127 -1.61 -6.71 -11.96
N ALA A 128 -1.66 -7.18 -10.72
CA ALA A 128 -1.13 -6.47 -9.57
C ALA A 128 0.35 -6.14 -9.73
N LYS A 129 0.74 -4.93 -9.29
CA LYS A 129 2.10 -4.40 -9.35
C LYS A 129 2.71 -4.34 -7.96
N ALA A 130 4.01 -4.09 -7.90
CA ALA A 130 4.79 -3.95 -6.68
C ALA A 130 4.25 -2.85 -5.72
N SER A 131 3.59 -1.84 -6.25
CA SER A 131 2.98 -0.77 -5.46
C SER A 131 1.61 -0.41 -6.01
N THR A 132 0.63 -0.28 -5.13
CA THR A 132 -0.72 0.25 -5.45
C THR A 132 -0.66 1.70 -5.90
N ASP A 133 0.34 2.48 -5.45
CA ASP A 133 0.58 3.86 -5.89
C ASP A 133 0.92 3.96 -7.38
N SER A 134 1.27 2.85 -8.03
CA SER A 134 1.48 2.81 -9.48
C SER A 134 0.17 2.80 -10.28
N ASP A 135 -0.95 2.43 -9.67
CA ASP A 135 -2.30 2.59 -10.22
C ASP A 135 -2.92 3.86 -9.62
N VAL A 136 -2.95 4.91 -10.42
CA VAL A 136 -3.38 6.23 -9.97
C VAL A 136 -4.83 6.24 -9.52
N ASN A 137 -5.72 5.62 -10.30
CA ASN A 137 -7.15 5.64 -10.00
C ASN A 137 -7.43 4.91 -8.68
N LEU A 138 -6.83 3.72 -8.48
CA LEU A 138 -6.96 2.97 -7.24
C LEU A 138 -6.33 3.74 -6.06
N SER A 139 -5.15 4.31 -6.25
CA SER A 139 -4.46 5.08 -5.20
C SER A 139 -5.28 6.30 -4.77
N LEU A 140 -5.86 7.05 -5.72
CA LEU A 140 -6.72 8.19 -5.44
C LEU A 140 -8.02 7.76 -4.73
N ALA A 141 -8.69 6.72 -5.23
CA ALA A 141 -9.91 6.22 -4.60
C ALA A 141 -9.65 5.73 -3.16
N LEU A 142 -8.54 5.04 -2.91
CA LEU A 142 -8.12 4.64 -1.57
C LEU A 142 -7.85 5.82 -0.64
N LYS A 143 -7.36 6.95 -1.17
CA LYS A 143 -7.16 8.20 -0.42
C LYS A 143 -8.44 9.04 -0.27
N GLY A 144 -9.55 8.61 -0.84
CA GLY A 144 -10.82 9.34 -0.82
C GLY A 144 -10.94 10.42 -1.90
N ASN A 145 -10.10 10.38 -2.94
CA ASN A 145 -10.07 11.33 -4.06
C ASN A 145 -9.86 12.81 -3.67
N VAL A 146 -9.44 13.08 -2.44
CA VAL A 146 -9.24 14.44 -1.93
C VAL A 146 -7.83 14.56 -1.39
N ALA A 147 -7.09 15.55 -1.83
CA ALA A 147 -5.81 15.91 -1.23
C ALA A 147 -6.04 16.49 0.18
N GLU A 148 -5.04 16.42 1.04
CA GLU A 148 -5.07 17.11 2.34
C GLU A 148 -5.34 18.62 2.15
N ALA A 149 -6.01 19.24 3.13
CA ALA A 149 -6.32 20.66 3.07
C ALA A 149 -5.07 21.51 2.75
N GLY A 150 -5.17 22.33 1.72
CA GLY A 150 -4.07 23.17 1.25
C GLY A 150 -3.05 22.48 0.35
N LYS A 151 -3.27 21.21 -0.02
CA LYS A 151 -2.44 20.46 -0.98
C LYS A 151 -3.19 20.14 -2.26
N TYR A 152 -2.45 19.84 -3.31
CA TYR A 152 -2.94 19.41 -4.62
C TYR A 152 -2.19 18.15 -5.04
N PHE A 153 -2.84 17.27 -5.78
CA PHE A 153 -2.11 16.23 -6.48
C PHE A 153 -1.29 16.82 -7.63
N ILE A 154 -0.08 16.31 -7.85
CA ILE A 154 0.80 16.87 -8.90
C ILE A 154 0.14 16.92 -10.29
N PHE A 155 -0.82 16.04 -10.60
CA PHE A 155 -1.52 16.07 -11.88
C PHE A 155 -2.45 17.30 -12.00
N GLU A 156 -2.94 17.86 -10.90
CA GLU A 156 -3.81 19.05 -10.85
C GLU A 156 -3.02 20.36 -10.99
N VAL A 157 -1.73 20.34 -10.64
CA VAL A 157 -0.85 21.52 -10.77
C VAL A 157 -0.64 21.83 -12.25
N ALA A 158 -0.75 23.09 -12.67
CA ALA A 158 -0.55 23.48 -14.06
C ALA A 158 0.92 23.28 -14.53
N TYR A 159 1.10 23.03 -15.82
CA TYR A 159 2.45 22.98 -16.41
C TYR A 159 3.19 24.30 -16.20
N GLY A 160 4.45 24.24 -15.82
CA GLY A 160 5.30 25.41 -15.58
C GLY A 160 5.09 26.09 -14.21
N SER A 161 4.05 25.70 -13.44
CA SER A 161 3.84 26.23 -12.11
C SER A 161 4.89 25.74 -11.12
N VAL A 162 5.16 26.57 -10.12
CA VAL A 162 6.06 26.27 -9.00
C VAL A 162 5.23 25.80 -7.83
N PHE A 163 5.65 24.72 -7.19
CA PHE A 163 5.03 24.16 -6.00
C PHE A 163 6.10 23.79 -4.96
N SER A 164 5.69 23.66 -3.70
CA SER A 164 6.55 23.20 -2.61
C SER A 164 6.33 21.71 -2.34
N PHE A 165 7.40 20.97 -2.18
CA PHE A 165 7.37 19.58 -1.71
C PHE A 165 8.53 19.35 -0.75
N LYS A 166 8.23 19.03 0.52
CA LYS A 166 9.23 18.84 1.59
C LYS A 166 10.17 20.06 1.70
N ASP A 167 9.59 21.26 1.76
CA ASP A 167 10.28 22.54 1.89
C ASP A 167 11.24 22.89 0.73
N ILE A 168 11.10 22.21 -0.39
CA ILE A 168 11.87 22.46 -1.62
C ILE A 168 10.91 22.88 -2.72
N LEU A 169 11.28 23.95 -3.43
CA LEU A 169 10.53 24.44 -4.59
C LEU A 169 10.88 23.67 -5.87
N TYR A 170 9.83 23.23 -6.56
CA TYR A 170 9.92 22.55 -7.84
C TYR A 170 9.07 23.23 -8.88
N LYS A 171 9.53 23.28 -10.12
CA LYS A 171 8.75 23.73 -11.28
C LYS A 171 8.25 22.50 -12.04
N LYS A 172 6.91 22.38 -12.21
CA LYS A 172 6.30 21.27 -12.95
C LYS A 172 6.64 21.33 -14.44
N GLY A 173 7.14 20.23 -14.95
CA GLY A 173 7.46 20.01 -16.37
C GLY A 173 6.50 19.00 -17.02
N ASN A 174 7.00 18.34 -18.07
CA ASN A 174 6.24 17.41 -18.89
C ASN A 174 5.90 16.10 -18.17
N LYS A 175 4.81 15.48 -18.60
CA LYS A 175 4.45 14.12 -18.19
C LYS A 175 5.26 13.12 -19.01
N ARG A 176 5.99 12.22 -18.30
CA ARG A 176 6.60 11.02 -18.86
C ARG A 176 5.80 9.80 -18.44
N ARG A 177 5.10 9.14 -19.36
CA ARG A 177 4.32 7.92 -19.11
C ARG A 177 3.44 8.01 -17.85
N THR A 178 3.98 7.73 -16.67
CA THR A 178 3.28 7.70 -15.37
C THR A 178 3.79 8.73 -14.36
N ARG A 179 4.76 9.57 -14.73
CA ARG A 179 5.38 10.53 -13.82
C ARG A 179 5.52 11.90 -14.47
N TYR A 180 5.62 12.93 -13.66
CA TYR A 180 5.93 14.29 -14.11
C TYR A 180 7.40 14.62 -13.86
N GLU A 181 8.05 15.23 -14.82
CA GLU A 181 9.35 15.87 -14.63
C GLU A 181 9.16 17.14 -13.81
N CYS A 182 9.93 17.31 -12.73
CA CYS A 182 9.89 18.50 -11.91
C CYS A 182 11.30 18.99 -11.67
N LEU A 183 11.55 20.21 -12.08
CA LEU A 183 12.85 20.87 -11.91
C LEU A 183 12.97 21.37 -10.48
N ASN A 184 13.95 20.87 -9.74
CA ASN A 184 14.30 21.40 -8.43
C ASN A 184 14.95 22.78 -8.60
N MET A 185 14.32 23.81 -8.03
CA MET A 185 14.75 25.21 -8.21
C MET A 185 16.06 25.52 -7.49
N LYS A 186 16.44 24.72 -6.47
CA LYS A 186 17.67 24.93 -5.71
C LYS A 186 18.90 24.34 -6.41
N ASN A 187 18.81 23.10 -6.90
CA ASN A 187 19.95 22.38 -7.46
C ASN A 187 19.90 22.17 -8.98
N GLN A 188 18.86 22.69 -9.65
CA GLN A 188 18.63 22.63 -11.09
C GLN A 188 18.60 21.20 -11.67
N LYS A 189 18.32 20.18 -10.83
CA LYS A 189 18.16 18.79 -11.28
C LYS A 189 16.69 18.46 -11.50
N VAL A 190 16.43 17.59 -12.47
CA VAL A 190 15.08 17.08 -12.77
C VAL A 190 14.80 15.86 -11.94
N TYR A 191 13.66 15.86 -11.26
CA TYR A 191 13.12 14.74 -10.48
C TYR A 191 11.82 14.24 -11.09
N LEU A 192 11.54 12.95 -10.93
CA LEU A 192 10.32 12.34 -11.45
C LEU A 192 9.32 12.13 -10.32
N PHE A 193 8.24 12.89 -10.34
CA PHE A 193 7.14 12.80 -9.38
C PHE A 193 6.05 11.88 -9.90
N ASN A 194 5.56 10.97 -9.05
CA ASN A 194 4.37 10.18 -9.36
C ASN A 194 3.15 11.12 -9.39
N GLN A 195 2.21 10.90 -10.32
CA GLN A 195 1.11 11.84 -10.57
C GLN A 195 0.13 11.99 -9.38
N ASN A 196 0.09 11.03 -8.46
CA ASN A 196 -0.71 11.04 -7.24
C ASN A 196 0.04 11.51 -5.99
N VAL A 197 1.21 12.14 -6.15
CA VAL A 197 1.92 12.80 -5.05
C VAL A 197 1.20 14.09 -4.70
N GLU A 198 0.99 14.32 -3.42
CA GLU A 198 0.46 15.58 -2.87
C GLU A 198 1.59 16.59 -2.68
N VAL A 199 1.35 17.80 -3.13
CA VAL A 199 2.31 18.91 -3.15
C VAL A 199 1.66 20.18 -2.64
#